data_3091912c0f25b811729ba21153307242
#
_entry.id   3091912c0f25b811729ba21153307242
#
_cell.length_a   1.000
_cell.length_b   1.000
_cell.length_c   1.000
_cell.angle_alpha   90.00
_cell.angle_beta   90.00
_cell.angle_gamma   90.00
#
_symmetry.space_group_name_H-M   'P 1'
#
loop_
_entity.id
_entity.type
_entity.pdbx_description
1 polymer ?
#
loop_
_entity_poly.entity_id
_entity_poly.type
_entity_poly.pdbx_seq_one_letter_code
_entity_poly.pdbx_strand_id
1 'polypeptide(L)'
;MSAYSKSETQPRASRVAAISPEDPKTAEIHFRSRLAFETDPSDVYTDLQNNSAEIMVIDARTQEAYSQGHLPGAINIPWRKIDASSTSAMPRDKALITYCDGRLC
;
A
#
# COMPACT_ATOMS: atom_id res chain seq x y z
N MET A 1 37.02 -4.27 -3.68
CA MET A 1 36.80 -3.33 -3.81
C MET A 1 35.61 -2.63 -4.07
N SER A 2 35.43 -1.67 -3.82
CA SER A 2 34.25 -0.94 -3.84
C SER A 2 33.97 -0.37 -5.19
N ALA A 3 32.78 -0.51 -5.62
CA ALA A 3 32.32 0.16 -6.78
C ALA A 3 32.35 1.65 -6.58
N TYR A 4 32.39 2.06 -5.34
CA TYR A 4 32.53 3.47 -5.06
C TYR A 4 33.97 3.79 -4.95
N SER A 5 34.65 3.76 -6.04
CA SER A 5 35.99 4.23 -6.00
C SER A 5 36.00 5.65 -5.51
N LYS A 6 37.04 6.03 -4.87
CA LYS A 6 37.17 7.39 -4.42
C LYS A 6 37.32 8.26 -5.61
N SER A 7 36.25 8.69 -6.12
CA SER A 7 36.26 9.59 -7.25
C SER A 7 37.00 10.85 -6.87
N GLU A 8 37.73 11.35 -7.83
CA GLU A 8 38.40 12.62 -7.65
C GLU A 8 37.49 13.81 -7.87
N THR A 9 36.26 13.53 -8.31
CA THR A 9 35.27 14.58 -8.45
C THR A 9 34.66 14.90 -7.11
N GLN A 10 34.14 16.12 -7.01
CA GLN A 10 33.42 16.52 -5.81
C GLN A 10 32.20 15.67 -5.59
N PRO A 11 31.95 15.20 -4.36
CA PRO A 11 30.74 14.47 -4.08
C PRO A 11 29.52 15.35 -4.34
N ARG A 12 28.51 14.75 -4.91
CA ARG A 12 27.25 15.46 -5.09
C ARG A 12 26.49 15.47 -3.78
N ALA A 13 25.75 16.53 -3.55
CA ALA A 13 24.86 16.60 -2.39
C ALA A 13 23.82 15.50 -2.46
N SER A 14 23.53 14.91 -1.32
CA SER A 14 22.53 13.86 -1.22
C SER A 14 21.13 14.44 -1.41
N ARG A 15 20.34 13.83 -2.29
CA ARG A 15 18.95 14.21 -2.43
C ARG A 15 18.13 13.80 -1.23
N VAL A 16 18.51 12.70 -0.60
CA VAL A 16 17.83 12.24 0.61
C VAL A 16 18.12 13.18 1.77
N ALA A 17 19.38 13.53 1.96
CA ALA A 17 19.77 14.40 3.06
C ALA A 17 19.36 15.86 2.85
N ALA A 18 18.93 16.23 1.64
CA ALA A 18 18.44 17.58 1.37
C ALA A 18 17.12 17.88 2.09
N ILE A 19 16.40 16.82 2.49
CA ILE A 19 15.16 16.96 3.24
C ILE A 19 15.46 16.59 4.69
N SER A 20 15.25 17.54 5.58
CA SER A 20 15.47 17.27 7.00
C SER A 20 14.44 16.28 7.51
N PRO A 21 14.87 15.28 8.27
CA PRO A 21 13.91 14.37 8.89
C PRO A 21 13.07 15.11 9.92
N GLU A 22 11.84 14.66 10.10
CA GLU A 22 10.98 15.18 11.15
C GLU A 22 11.54 14.82 12.52
N ASP A 23 11.09 15.57 13.54
CA ASP A 23 11.48 15.23 14.89
C ASP A 23 10.89 13.87 15.30
N PRO A 24 11.51 13.20 16.29
CA PRO A 24 11.08 11.84 16.65
C PRO A 24 9.62 11.73 17.06
N LYS A 25 9.07 12.74 17.70
CA LYS A 25 7.68 12.70 18.16
C LYS A 25 6.70 12.75 16.99
N THR A 26 6.97 13.64 16.05
CA THR A 26 6.16 13.75 14.83
C THR A 26 6.24 12.47 14.00
N ALA A 27 7.44 11.90 13.88
CA ALA A 27 7.63 10.64 13.17
C ALA A 27 6.87 9.50 13.85
N GLU A 28 6.90 9.43 15.17
CA GLU A 28 6.15 8.42 15.92
C GLU A 28 4.66 8.50 15.64
N ILE A 29 4.10 9.70 15.68
CA ILE A 29 2.67 9.90 15.41
C ILE A 29 2.33 9.47 13.99
N HIS A 30 3.16 9.83 13.04
CA HIS A 30 2.96 9.47 11.63
C HIS A 30 2.92 7.95 11.45
N PHE A 31 3.91 7.24 11.97
CA PHE A 31 3.99 5.79 11.79
C PHE A 31 2.94 5.04 12.60
N ARG A 32 2.57 5.56 13.75
CA ARG A 32 1.47 4.98 14.52
C ARG A 32 0.15 5.12 13.75
N SER A 33 -0.05 6.25 13.10
CA SER A 33 -1.22 6.46 12.25
C SER A 33 -1.25 5.47 11.09
N ARG A 34 -0.10 5.25 10.43
CA ARG A 34 -0.03 4.27 9.34
C ARG A 34 -0.42 2.87 9.80
N LEU A 35 0.04 2.46 10.98
CA LEU A 35 -0.33 1.15 11.53
C LEU A 35 -1.82 1.00 11.77
N ALA A 36 -2.52 2.10 11.96
CA ALA A 36 -3.98 2.07 12.16
C ALA A 36 -4.75 1.94 10.85
N PHE A 37 -4.15 2.36 9.72
CA PHE A 37 -4.84 2.39 8.43
C PHE A 37 -4.28 1.40 7.40
N GLU A 38 -3.09 0.87 7.63
CA GLU A 38 -2.46 -0.05 6.68
C GLU A 38 -2.30 -1.42 7.32
N THR A 39 -2.45 -2.44 6.51
CA THR A 39 -2.23 -3.81 6.98
C THR A 39 -1.06 -4.43 6.25
N ASP A 40 -0.49 -5.45 6.86
CA ASP A 40 0.64 -6.17 6.30
C ASP A 40 0.15 -7.16 5.24
N PRO A 41 0.76 -7.19 4.06
CA PRO A 41 0.41 -8.19 3.05
C PRO A 41 0.47 -9.63 3.54
N SER A 42 1.37 -9.96 4.45
CA SER A 42 1.46 -11.33 4.97
C SER A 42 0.25 -11.69 5.82
N ASP A 43 -0.31 -10.73 6.56
CA ASP A 43 -1.52 -10.94 7.34
C ASP A 43 -2.72 -11.15 6.43
N VAL A 44 -2.82 -10.36 5.37
CA VAL A 44 -3.87 -10.52 4.38
C VAL A 44 -3.78 -11.89 3.71
N TYR A 45 -2.57 -12.30 3.35
CA TYR A 45 -2.35 -13.61 2.76
C TYR A 45 -2.81 -14.72 3.69
N THR A 46 -2.46 -14.65 4.96
CA THR A 46 -2.88 -15.62 5.95
C THR A 46 -4.40 -15.69 6.07
N ASP A 47 -5.04 -14.53 6.12
CA ASP A 47 -6.50 -14.49 6.20
C ASP A 47 -7.16 -15.07 4.97
N LEU A 48 -6.61 -14.81 3.78
CA LEU A 48 -7.12 -15.41 2.55
C LEU A 48 -6.94 -16.93 2.54
N GLN A 49 -5.79 -17.42 3.02
CA GLN A 49 -5.55 -18.86 3.14
C GLN A 49 -6.54 -19.52 4.09
N ASN A 50 -6.93 -18.83 5.13
CA ASN A 50 -7.87 -19.34 6.14
C ASN A 50 -9.33 -19.08 5.79
N ASN A 51 -9.61 -18.49 4.62
CA ASN A 51 -10.95 -18.12 4.19
C ASN A 51 -11.69 -17.29 5.23
N SER A 52 -10.99 -16.29 5.79
CA SER A 52 -11.60 -15.45 6.82
C SER A 52 -12.80 -14.70 6.27
N ALA A 53 -13.92 -14.78 6.98
CA ALA A 53 -15.14 -14.06 6.63
C ALA A 53 -15.13 -12.61 7.13
N GLU A 54 -14.08 -12.22 7.84
CA GLU A 54 -14.00 -10.88 8.46
C GLU A 54 -13.39 -9.83 7.54
N ILE A 55 -12.87 -10.25 6.38
CA ILE A 55 -12.25 -9.32 5.43
C ILE A 55 -12.88 -9.43 4.04
N MET A 56 -12.82 -8.35 3.30
CA MET A 56 -13.13 -8.31 1.89
C MET A 56 -11.99 -7.56 1.19
N VAL A 57 -11.44 -8.13 0.13
CA VAL A 57 -10.31 -7.54 -0.57
C VAL A 57 -10.78 -6.92 -1.88
N ILE A 58 -10.35 -5.69 -2.11
CA ILE A 58 -10.70 -4.90 -3.28
C ILE A 58 -9.42 -4.61 -4.05
N ASP A 59 -9.37 -5.04 -5.30
CA ASP A 59 -8.30 -4.69 -6.21
C ASP A 59 -8.64 -3.36 -6.85
N ALA A 60 -7.87 -2.33 -6.53
CA ALA A 60 -8.11 -0.98 -7.04
C ALA A 60 -7.34 -0.68 -8.32
N ARG A 61 -6.67 -1.71 -8.90
CA ARG A 61 -5.95 -1.55 -10.16
C ARG A 61 -6.93 -1.48 -11.33
N THR A 62 -6.39 -1.30 -12.52
CA THR A 62 -7.22 -1.30 -13.73
C THR A 62 -7.85 -2.67 -13.94
N GLN A 63 -8.96 -2.68 -14.68
CA GLN A 63 -9.61 -3.92 -15.05
C GLN A 63 -8.68 -4.84 -15.83
N GLU A 64 -7.82 -4.28 -16.66
CA GLU A 64 -6.85 -5.07 -17.42
C GLU A 64 -5.85 -5.77 -16.51
N ALA A 65 -5.30 -5.07 -15.54
CA ALA A 65 -4.38 -5.66 -14.59
C ALA A 65 -5.07 -6.75 -13.76
N TYR A 66 -6.28 -6.50 -13.33
CA TYR A 66 -7.08 -7.47 -12.58
C TYR A 66 -7.30 -8.76 -13.39
N SER A 67 -7.62 -8.62 -14.67
CA SER A 67 -7.91 -9.79 -15.50
C SER A 67 -6.66 -10.62 -15.81
N GLN A 68 -5.48 -10.02 -15.74
CA GLN A 68 -4.23 -10.74 -15.92
C GLN A 68 -3.78 -11.53 -14.70
N GLY A 69 -4.33 -11.20 -13.55
CA GLY A 69 -4.03 -11.88 -12.30
C GLY A 69 -4.36 -10.99 -11.11
N HIS A 70 -4.94 -11.57 -10.08
CA HIS A 70 -5.32 -10.85 -8.88
C HIS A 70 -5.40 -11.81 -7.70
N LEU A 71 -5.48 -11.27 -6.50
CA LEU A 71 -5.62 -12.09 -5.31
C LEU A 71 -6.94 -12.87 -5.35
N PRO A 72 -6.92 -14.14 -4.96
CA PRO A 72 -8.13 -14.96 -4.96
C PRO A 72 -9.25 -14.31 -4.14
N GLY A 73 -10.42 -14.23 -4.73
CA GLY A 73 -11.58 -13.63 -4.07
C GLY A 73 -11.65 -12.13 -4.07
N ALA A 74 -10.62 -11.44 -4.57
CA ALA A 74 -10.66 -9.99 -4.66
C ALA A 74 -11.65 -9.53 -5.71
N ILE A 75 -12.37 -8.45 -5.43
CA ILE A 75 -13.22 -7.81 -6.42
C ILE A 75 -12.49 -6.61 -7.00
N ASN A 76 -12.76 -6.29 -8.24
CA ASN A 76 -12.09 -5.18 -8.91
C ASN A 76 -12.98 -3.94 -8.91
N ILE A 77 -12.49 -2.88 -8.27
CA ILE A 77 -13.07 -1.55 -8.39
C ILE A 77 -11.89 -0.62 -8.66
N PRO A 78 -11.62 -0.28 -9.92
CA PRO A 78 -10.53 0.63 -10.24
C PRO A 78 -10.65 1.91 -9.40
N TRP A 79 -9.51 2.39 -8.90
CA TRP A 79 -9.52 3.48 -7.92
C TRP A 79 -10.30 4.71 -8.38
N ARG A 80 -10.30 4.98 -9.68
CA ARG A 80 -11.05 6.13 -10.23
C ARG A 80 -12.56 5.94 -10.16
N LYS A 81 -13.02 4.72 -9.93
CA LYS A 81 -14.45 4.40 -9.85
C LYS A 81 -14.92 4.18 -8.42
N ILE A 82 -14.03 4.33 -7.45
CA ILE A 82 -14.40 4.18 -6.05
C ILE A 82 -15.12 5.46 -5.61
N ASP A 83 -16.40 5.36 -5.34
CA ASP A 83 -17.23 6.45 -4.86
C ASP A 83 -18.37 5.91 -4.01
N ALA A 84 -19.24 6.79 -3.57
CA ALA A 84 -20.36 6.38 -2.71
C ALA A 84 -21.28 5.39 -3.43
N SER A 85 -21.43 5.52 -4.73
CA SER A 85 -22.30 4.62 -5.51
C SER A 85 -21.70 3.23 -5.64
N SER A 86 -20.42 3.14 -6.00
CA SER A 86 -19.76 1.84 -6.21
C SER A 86 -19.57 1.09 -4.91
N THR A 87 -19.61 1.75 -3.76
CA THR A 87 -19.38 1.14 -2.45
C THR A 87 -20.65 1.01 -1.62
N SER A 88 -21.80 1.43 -2.14
CA SER A 88 -23.04 1.49 -1.38
C SER A 88 -23.51 0.13 -0.87
N ALA A 89 -23.24 -0.94 -1.60
CA ALA A 89 -23.66 -2.28 -1.25
C ALA A 89 -22.60 -3.08 -0.50
N MET A 90 -21.47 -2.47 -0.18
CA MET A 90 -20.41 -3.19 0.52
C MET A 90 -20.79 -3.47 1.97
N PRO A 91 -20.36 -4.65 2.50
CA PRO A 91 -20.64 -4.96 3.89
C PRO A 91 -19.95 -3.98 4.82
N ARG A 92 -20.64 -3.62 5.90
CA ARG A 92 -20.09 -2.68 6.87
C ARG A 92 -19.57 -3.39 8.12
N ASP A 93 -19.73 -4.70 8.17
CA ASP A 93 -19.27 -5.53 9.26
C ASP A 93 -17.97 -6.27 8.95
N LYS A 94 -17.34 -5.94 7.80
CA LYS A 94 -16.07 -6.53 7.38
C LYS A 94 -15.01 -5.46 7.24
N ALA A 95 -13.77 -5.85 7.46
CA ALA A 95 -12.65 -5.00 7.12
C ALA A 95 -12.48 -5.01 5.60
N LEU A 96 -12.55 -3.83 4.99
CA LEU A 96 -12.34 -3.69 3.54
C LEU A 96 -10.88 -3.36 3.31
N ILE A 97 -10.19 -4.21 2.57
CA ILE A 97 -8.78 -4.06 2.30
C ILE A 97 -8.60 -3.77 0.82
N THR A 98 -7.96 -2.66 0.51
CA THR A 98 -7.68 -2.29 -0.88
C THR A 98 -6.21 -2.49 -1.17
N TYR A 99 -5.91 -2.90 -2.39
CA TYR A 99 -4.52 -2.95 -2.85
C TYR A 99 -4.43 -2.44 -4.28
N CYS A 100 -3.22 -2.02 -4.63
CA CYS A 100 -2.93 -1.46 -5.93
C CYS A 100 -1.49 -1.78 -6.31
N ASP A 101 -0.99 -1.15 -7.39
CA ASP A 101 0.37 -1.40 -7.86
C ASP A 101 1.43 -0.74 -7.01
N GLY A 102 1.08 0.25 -6.22
CA GLY A 102 2.05 0.94 -5.39
C GLY A 102 1.40 2.02 -4.55
N ARG A 103 2.23 2.66 -3.74
CA ARG A 103 1.77 3.62 -2.75
C ARG A 103 1.16 4.91 -3.33
N LEU A 104 1.43 5.16 -4.61
CA LEU A 104 0.90 6.36 -5.27
C LEU A 104 -0.29 6.05 -6.19
N CYS A 105 -0.81 4.89 -6.08
CA CYS A 105 -1.93 4.44 -6.89
C CYS A 105 -3.27 5.07 -6.51
#